data_b9bc663bc36f79c14f50abbe80fbaa50
#
_entry.id   b9bc663bc36f79c14f50abbe80fbaa50
#
_cell.length_a   1.000
_cell.length_b   1.000
_cell.length_c   1.000
_cell.angle_alpha   90.00
_cell.angle_beta   90.00
_cell.angle_gamma   90.00
#
_symmetry.space_group_name_H-M   'P 1'
#
loop_
_entity.id
_entity.type
_entity.pdbx_description
1 polymer ?
#
loop_
_entity_poly.entity_id
_entity_poly.type
_entity_poly.pdbx_seq_one_letter_code
_entity_poly.pdbx_strand_id
1 'polypeptide(L)'
;METYTKIDTMYKRYIFDGKDCPNKDWLKFKNKIILGEFSNKEAEYLFNCPWEAYSKIDGTNSKIAFYPSSQNIVVGGKTDKASSQHGQFEMLQKIGERIKPQLCAMFPKDTARFTPIKGNDNKVEFWDMADPLGITKIVPSKSGQYIVGLEEVPIYIYGEYFGQGIQKCGGRYIQNGNGFCVFDIKQQGWWTPKDVRDSLCKGLGLEQVPFLGVMTLKEIEEKVRAGFTTQFEKAADPTMIEEGIVARPTVPLCSPNGNRVIVKVKYCDYIEYDTVRKEFSDKEFEEFNTWYHENVEELNKWK
;
A
#
# COMPACT_ATOMS: atom_id res chain seq x y z
N MET A 1 0.03 -15.56 3.64
CA MET A 1 -0.89 -14.38 3.66
C MET A 1 -0.64 -13.48 2.45
N GLU A 2 -1.65 -12.79 1.95
CA GLU A 2 -1.50 -11.88 0.81
C GLU A 2 -0.62 -10.66 1.14
N THR A 3 0.24 -10.27 0.21
CA THR A 3 1.06 -9.06 0.32
C THR A 3 0.25 -7.85 -0.16
N TYR A 4 0.25 -6.75 0.60
CA TYR A 4 -0.40 -5.53 0.15
C TYR A 4 0.31 -4.96 -1.08
N THR A 5 -0.47 -4.54 -2.07
CA THR A 5 0.05 -4.01 -3.34
C THR A 5 1.01 -2.84 -3.11
N LYS A 6 2.11 -2.81 -3.85
CA LYS A 6 3.00 -1.65 -3.86
C LYS A 6 2.25 -0.44 -4.43
N ILE A 7 2.22 0.66 -3.68
CA ILE A 7 1.66 1.92 -4.16
C ILE A 7 2.78 2.70 -4.86
N ASP A 8 2.55 3.05 -6.11
CA ASP A 8 3.49 3.88 -6.86
C ASP A 8 3.37 5.36 -6.48
N THR A 9 4.45 6.12 -6.64
CA THR A 9 4.41 7.59 -6.60
C THR A 9 3.63 8.10 -7.79
N MET A 10 2.98 9.26 -7.68
CA MET A 10 2.23 9.84 -8.79
C MET A 10 3.13 10.05 -10.01
N TYR A 11 4.33 10.59 -9.80
CA TYR A 11 5.31 10.79 -10.85
C TYR A 11 6.42 9.74 -10.84
N LYS A 12 7.00 9.48 -12.00
CA LYS A 12 8.22 8.70 -12.17
C LYS A 12 9.39 9.34 -11.43
N ARG A 13 10.50 8.64 -11.37
CA ARG A 13 11.75 9.12 -10.78
C ARG A 13 12.88 8.99 -11.78
N TYR A 14 13.84 9.90 -11.70
CA TYR A 14 15.11 9.76 -12.41
C TYR A 14 15.88 8.55 -11.86
N ILE A 15 15.96 7.48 -12.65
CA ILE A 15 16.61 6.24 -12.24
C ILE A 15 17.74 5.95 -13.25
N PHE A 16 18.98 6.10 -12.80
CA PHE A 16 20.17 5.84 -13.59
C PHE A 16 21.35 5.44 -12.69
N ASP A 17 22.33 4.72 -13.25
CA ASP A 17 23.58 4.45 -12.55
C ASP A 17 24.49 5.69 -12.65
N GLY A 18 25.15 6.03 -11.54
CA GLY A 18 26.08 7.15 -11.52
C GLY A 18 27.33 6.93 -12.37
N LYS A 19 27.63 5.71 -12.78
CA LYS A 19 28.75 5.36 -13.65
C LYS A 19 28.60 5.88 -15.07
N ASP A 20 27.35 5.91 -15.56
CA ASP A 20 27.02 6.29 -16.94
C ASP A 20 26.67 7.78 -17.05
N CYS A 21 26.66 8.51 -15.94
CA CYS A 21 26.33 9.92 -15.91
C CYS A 21 27.53 10.78 -16.31
N PRO A 22 27.48 11.54 -17.41
CA PRO A 22 28.62 12.31 -17.91
C PRO A 22 28.97 13.51 -17.03
N ASN A 23 28.00 14.02 -16.26
CA ASN A 23 28.18 15.12 -15.33
C ASN A 23 27.85 14.68 -13.89
N LYS A 24 28.84 14.79 -13.00
CA LYS A 24 28.69 14.38 -11.60
C LYS A 24 27.63 15.19 -10.82
N ASP A 25 27.42 16.45 -11.20
CA ASP A 25 26.39 17.27 -10.56
C ASP A 25 24.98 16.78 -10.86
N TRP A 26 24.75 16.16 -12.01
CA TRP A 26 23.48 15.56 -12.38
C TRP A 26 23.07 14.37 -11.49
N LEU A 27 24.01 13.77 -10.76
CA LEU A 27 23.72 12.72 -9.78
C LEU A 27 22.78 13.21 -8.66
N LYS A 28 22.70 14.50 -8.43
CA LYS A 28 21.75 15.11 -7.47
C LYS A 28 20.31 14.84 -7.85
N PHE A 29 20.00 14.67 -9.15
CA PHE A 29 18.65 14.30 -9.62
C PHE A 29 18.31 12.81 -9.43
N LYS A 30 19.28 11.95 -9.17
CA LYS A 30 19.03 10.52 -8.97
C LYS A 30 17.97 10.29 -7.89
N ASN A 31 16.95 9.49 -8.21
CA ASN A 31 15.78 9.20 -7.37
C ASN A 31 14.82 10.38 -7.11
N LYS A 32 15.07 11.56 -7.67
CA LYS A 32 14.10 12.67 -7.61
C LYS A 32 12.95 12.42 -8.58
N ILE A 33 11.80 13.04 -8.30
CA ILE A 33 10.63 12.93 -9.17
C ILE A 33 10.86 13.65 -10.51
N ILE A 34 10.21 13.17 -11.56
CA ILE A 34 10.15 13.81 -12.87
C ILE A 34 8.77 14.46 -12.95
N LEU A 35 8.70 15.77 -12.70
CA LEU A 35 7.43 16.50 -12.69
C LEU A 35 6.75 16.39 -14.06
N GLY A 36 5.46 16.06 -14.04
CA GLY A 36 4.65 15.89 -15.25
C GLY A 36 4.74 14.52 -15.91
N GLU A 37 5.68 13.64 -15.50
CA GLU A 37 5.74 12.28 -15.99
C GLU A 37 5.11 11.29 -15.01
N PHE A 38 3.91 10.87 -15.31
CA PHE A 38 3.16 9.94 -14.46
C PHE A 38 3.78 8.55 -14.40
N SER A 39 3.74 7.93 -13.22
CA SER A 39 4.24 6.56 -13.01
C SER A 39 3.33 5.50 -13.64
N ASN A 40 2.04 5.82 -13.80
CA ASN A 40 1.08 4.98 -14.52
C ASN A 40 0.13 5.84 -15.36
N LYS A 41 -0.34 5.26 -16.47
CA LYS A 41 -1.22 5.93 -17.44
C LYS A 41 -2.61 6.23 -16.87
N GLU A 42 -3.08 5.41 -15.93
CA GLU A 42 -4.37 5.60 -15.30
C GLU A 42 -4.39 6.87 -14.44
N ALA A 43 -3.32 7.16 -13.71
CA ALA A 43 -3.19 8.40 -12.94
C ALA A 43 -3.12 9.63 -13.85
N GLU A 44 -2.41 9.54 -14.98
CA GLU A 44 -2.36 10.58 -16.00
C GLU A 44 -3.75 10.86 -16.57
N TYR A 45 -4.44 9.81 -17.04
CA TYR A 45 -5.77 9.93 -17.62
C TYR A 45 -6.82 10.48 -16.64
N LEU A 46 -6.73 10.07 -15.37
CA LEU A 46 -7.65 10.46 -14.31
C LEU A 46 -7.19 11.69 -13.50
N PHE A 47 -6.20 12.42 -13.97
CA PHE A 47 -5.57 13.53 -13.22
C PHE A 47 -6.56 14.58 -12.73
N ASN A 48 -7.56 14.92 -13.56
CA ASN A 48 -8.62 15.87 -13.24
C ASN A 48 -9.93 15.23 -12.77
N CYS A 49 -9.95 13.90 -12.56
CA CYS A 49 -11.10 13.21 -12.02
C CYS A 49 -11.10 13.24 -10.49
N PRO A 50 -12.25 12.92 -9.83
CA PRO A 50 -12.34 12.90 -8.38
C PRO A 50 -11.64 11.69 -7.77
N TRP A 51 -10.79 11.92 -6.77
CA TRP A 51 -10.08 10.91 -5.98
C TRP A 51 -10.39 11.07 -4.50
N GLU A 52 -10.55 9.98 -3.79
CA GLU A 52 -10.53 9.94 -2.33
C GLU A 52 -9.09 10.16 -1.85
N ALA A 53 -8.87 11.21 -1.06
CA ALA A 53 -7.58 11.56 -0.49
C ALA A 53 -7.51 11.17 1.00
N TYR A 54 -6.43 10.53 1.40
CA TYR A 54 -6.18 10.08 2.77
C TYR A 54 -4.80 10.52 3.24
N SER A 55 -4.68 10.90 4.52
CA SER A 55 -3.38 11.15 5.14
C SER A 55 -2.45 9.95 4.96
N LYS A 56 -1.21 10.23 4.60
CA LYS A 56 -0.17 9.22 4.56
C LYS A 56 0.61 9.25 5.88
N ILE A 57 0.25 8.34 6.78
CA ILE A 57 0.96 8.16 8.05
C ILE A 57 2.35 7.55 7.80
N ASP A 58 3.38 8.10 8.44
CA ASP A 58 4.76 7.59 8.39
C ASP A 58 4.94 6.47 9.40
N GLY A 59 4.79 5.24 8.92
CA GLY A 59 4.83 4.04 9.76
C GLY A 59 5.28 2.79 9.00
N THR A 60 4.75 1.66 9.40
CA THR A 60 5.03 0.36 8.80
C THR A 60 3.73 -0.35 8.45
N ASN A 61 3.59 -0.73 7.18
CA ASN A 61 2.44 -1.49 6.69
C ASN A 61 2.27 -2.79 7.47
N SER A 62 1.07 -3.01 7.97
CA SER A 62 0.69 -4.11 8.83
C SER A 62 -0.66 -4.67 8.45
N LYS A 63 -0.91 -5.93 8.81
CA LYS A 63 -2.18 -6.59 8.50
C LYS A 63 -2.64 -7.50 9.65
N ILE A 64 -3.96 -7.58 9.79
CA ILE A 64 -4.68 -8.56 10.58
C ILE A 64 -5.50 -9.38 9.59
N ALA A 65 -5.32 -10.69 9.56
CA ALA A 65 -6.08 -11.63 8.74
C ALA A 65 -7.00 -12.44 9.63
N PHE A 66 -8.29 -12.40 9.36
CA PHE A 66 -9.30 -13.23 10.04
C PHE A 66 -9.78 -14.33 9.10
N TYR A 67 -9.76 -15.55 9.55
CA TYR A 67 -10.20 -16.74 8.83
C TYR A 67 -11.56 -17.20 9.36
N PRO A 68 -12.67 -16.96 8.64
CA PRO A 68 -14.01 -17.31 9.10
C PRO A 68 -14.20 -18.78 9.46
N SER A 69 -13.68 -19.75 8.69
CA SER A 69 -13.89 -21.17 8.94
C SER A 69 -13.36 -21.63 10.28
N SER A 70 -12.13 -21.23 10.60
CA SER A 70 -11.46 -21.57 11.86
C SER A 70 -11.66 -20.53 12.97
N GLN A 71 -12.17 -19.35 12.61
CA GLN A 71 -12.29 -18.17 13.48
C GLN A 71 -10.93 -17.78 14.10
N ASN A 72 -9.87 -18.00 13.35
CA ASN A 72 -8.51 -17.65 13.76
C ASN A 72 -8.08 -16.29 13.23
N ILE A 73 -7.17 -15.65 13.98
CA ILE A 73 -6.51 -14.41 13.59
C ILE A 73 -5.03 -14.68 13.39
N VAL A 74 -4.50 -14.15 12.30
CA VAL A 74 -3.06 -14.16 12.00
C VAL A 74 -2.63 -12.73 11.68
N VAL A 75 -1.54 -12.29 12.29
CA VAL A 75 -1.01 -10.93 12.07
C VAL A 75 0.30 -10.97 11.29
N GLY A 76 0.61 -9.87 10.61
CA GLY A 76 1.85 -9.78 9.84
C GLY A 76 2.16 -8.37 9.35
N GLY A 77 3.36 -8.20 8.84
CA GLY A 77 3.79 -6.99 8.14
C GLY A 77 3.40 -7.00 6.66
N LYS A 78 4.04 -6.15 5.87
CA LYS A 78 3.80 -6.03 4.42
C LYS A 78 3.99 -7.34 3.67
N THR A 79 5.01 -8.11 4.02
CA THR A 79 5.32 -9.41 3.43
C THR A 79 5.28 -10.49 4.51
N ASP A 80 5.17 -11.76 4.09
CA ASP A 80 5.18 -12.89 5.03
C ASP A 80 6.54 -13.12 5.71
N LYS A 81 7.60 -12.54 5.15
CA LYS A 81 8.97 -12.57 5.71
C LYS A 81 9.29 -11.36 6.57
N ALA A 82 8.34 -10.45 6.78
CA ALA A 82 8.57 -9.27 7.60
C ALA A 82 8.81 -9.67 9.05
N SER A 83 9.89 -9.15 9.65
CA SER A 83 10.15 -9.26 11.08
C SER A 83 9.32 -8.25 11.87
N SER A 84 8.91 -8.61 13.09
CA SER A 84 8.25 -7.68 14.01
C SER A 84 9.20 -6.54 14.38
N GLN A 85 8.67 -5.33 14.38
CA GLN A 85 9.40 -4.12 14.79
C GLN A 85 8.72 -3.54 16.04
N HIS A 86 9.52 -3.30 17.09
CA HIS A 86 9.07 -2.59 18.30
C HIS A 86 7.70 -3.05 18.85
N GLY A 87 7.49 -4.37 19.00
CA GLY A 87 6.23 -4.92 19.53
C GLY A 87 5.05 -4.89 18.55
N GLN A 88 5.30 -4.70 17.26
CA GLN A 88 4.28 -4.63 16.20
C GLN A 88 3.31 -5.82 16.22
N PHE A 89 3.84 -7.05 16.19
CA PHE A 89 2.99 -8.25 16.10
C PHE A 89 2.23 -8.51 17.38
N GLU A 90 2.84 -8.26 18.54
CA GLU A 90 2.19 -8.37 19.84
C GLU A 90 1.01 -7.40 19.97
N MET A 91 1.18 -6.18 19.51
CA MET A 91 0.09 -5.18 19.51
C MET A 91 -1.01 -5.57 18.53
N LEU A 92 -0.66 -5.96 17.30
CA LEU A 92 -1.64 -6.41 16.31
C LEU A 92 -2.42 -7.64 16.80
N GLN A 93 -1.76 -8.59 17.48
CA GLN A 93 -2.41 -9.74 18.07
C GLN A 93 -3.41 -9.32 19.15
N LYS A 94 -3.03 -8.40 20.04
CA LYS A 94 -3.95 -7.84 21.06
C LYS A 94 -5.16 -7.16 20.43
N ILE A 95 -4.94 -6.37 19.37
CA ILE A 95 -6.04 -5.75 18.61
C ILE A 95 -6.93 -6.84 18.01
N GLY A 96 -6.33 -7.83 17.35
CA GLY A 96 -7.02 -8.95 16.75
C GLY A 96 -7.90 -9.71 17.74
N GLU A 97 -7.37 -10.09 18.89
CA GLU A 97 -8.14 -10.80 19.94
C GLU A 97 -9.28 -9.92 20.47
N ARG A 98 -9.06 -8.61 20.63
CA ARG A 98 -10.08 -7.66 21.06
C ARG A 98 -11.27 -7.60 20.09
N ILE A 99 -11.00 -7.57 18.78
CA ILE A 99 -12.06 -7.44 17.75
C ILE A 99 -12.62 -8.79 17.29
N LYS A 100 -12.02 -9.90 17.70
CA LYS A 100 -12.41 -11.25 17.27
C LYS A 100 -13.88 -11.59 17.52
N PRO A 101 -14.50 -11.27 18.68
CA PRO A 101 -15.91 -11.53 18.90
C PRO A 101 -16.81 -10.86 17.86
N GLN A 102 -16.52 -9.61 17.50
CA GLN A 102 -17.27 -8.88 16.49
C GLN A 102 -17.02 -9.44 15.09
N LEU A 103 -15.77 -9.83 14.76
CA LEU A 103 -15.47 -10.48 13.50
C LEU A 103 -16.19 -11.82 13.36
N CYS A 104 -16.27 -12.63 14.43
CA CYS A 104 -17.01 -13.88 14.42
C CYS A 104 -18.52 -13.66 14.20
N ALA A 105 -19.09 -12.58 14.75
CA ALA A 105 -20.48 -12.23 14.55
C ALA A 105 -20.76 -11.70 13.14
N MET A 106 -19.86 -10.88 12.58
CA MET A 106 -19.99 -10.32 11.24
C MET A 106 -19.73 -11.34 10.13
N PHE A 107 -18.80 -12.26 10.39
CA PHE A 107 -18.33 -13.29 9.46
C PHE A 107 -18.38 -14.67 10.13
N PRO A 108 -19.58 -15.25 10.29
CA PRO A 108 -19.74 -16.60 10.82
C PRO A 108 -19.10 -17.65 9.90
N LYS A 109 -18.89 -18.87 10.42
CA LYS A 109 -18.13 -19.94 9.74
C LYS A 109 -18.64 -20.27 8.34
N ASP A 110 -19.94 -20.22 8.13
CA ASP A 110 -20.61 -20.49 6.86
C ASP A 110 -20.38 -19.42 5.79
N THR A 111 -19.84 -18.26 6.16
CA THR A 111 -19.40 -17.22 5.22
C THR A 111 -18.00 -17.43 4.66
N ALA A 112 -17.27 -18.46 5.12
CA ALA A 112 -15.93 -18.78 4.63
C ALA A 112 -15.93 -18.98 3.11
N ARG A 113 -14.94 -18.40 2.45
CA ARG A 113 -14.72 -18.52 1.00
C ARG A 113 -13.37 -19.17 0.75
N PHE A 114 -13.34 -19.99 -0.29
CA PHE A 114 -12.16 -20.75 -0.66
C PHE A 114 -11.82 -20.49 -2.12
N THR A 115 -10.52 -20.43 -2.42
CA THR A 115 -10.00 -20.32 -3.78
C THR A 115 -9.15 -21.54 -4.11
N PRO A 116 -9.22 -22.05 -5.35
CA PRO A 116 -8.39 -23.18 -5.75
C PRO A 116 -6.90 -22.87 -5.70
N ILE A 117 -6.12 -23.77 -5.09
CA ILE A 117 -4.67 -23.77 -5.19
C ILE A 117 -4.29 -24.45 -6.49
N LYS A 118 -3.55 -23.75 -7.36
CA LYS A 118 -3.00 -24.34 -8.59
C LYS A 118 -1.72 -25.10 -8.27
N GLY A 119 -1.75 -26.42 -8.45
CA GLY A 119 -0.55 -27.26 -8.41
C GLY A 119 0.31 -27.08 -9.68
N ASN A 120 1.61 -27.30 -9.53
CA ASN A 120 2.53 -27.35 -10.68
C ASN A 120 2.65 -28.81 -11.12
N ASP A 121 2.52 -29.12 -12.42
CA ASP A 121 2.47 -30.48 -12.98
C ASP A 121 3.65 -31.42 -12.58
N ASN A 122 4.73 -30.85 -12.08
CA ASN A 122 5.94 -31.59 -11.66
C ASN A 122 5.98 -31.98 -10.17
N LYS A 123 4.95 -31.67 -9.37
CA LYS A 123 4.86 -32.01 -7.95
C LYS A 123 3.42 -32.30 -7.54
N VAL A 124 2.86 -33.36 -8.07
CA VAL A 124 1.61 -33.90 -7.54
C VAL A 124 1.95 -34.76 -6.33
N GLU A 125 1.99 -34.17 -5.15
CA GLU A 125 1.83 -34.94 -3.92
C GLU A 125 0.35 -35.23 -3.75
N PHE A 126 -0.04 -36.50 -3.81
CA PHE A 126 -1.39 -36.94 -3.49
C PHE A 126 -1.59 -36.73 -1.99
N TRP A 127 -2.34 -35.70 -1.63
CA TRP A 127 -2.78 -35.51 -0.24
C TRP A 127 -3.89 -36.50 0.05
N ASP A 128 -3.73 -37.19 1.19
CA ASP A 128 -4.69 -38.15 1.69
C ASP A 128 -6.07 -37.49 1.83
N MET A 129 -7.11 -38.15 1.32
CA MET A 129 -8.48 -37.65 1.24
C MET A 129 -9.22 -37.59 2.58
N ALA A 130 -8.52 -37.62 3.68
CA ALA A 130 -9.04 -37.43 5.03
C ALA A 130 -9.05 -35.96 5.47
N ASP A 131 -9.47 -35.04 4.57
CA ASP A 131 -9.77 -33.66 4.97
C ASP A 131 -11.08 -33.65 5.80
N PRO A 132 -11.02 -33.25 7.10
CA PRO A 132 -12.19 -33.20 7.97
C PRO A 132 -13.33 -32.29 7.45
N LEU A 133 -13.04 -31.42 6.47
CA LEU A 133 -13.99 -30.50 5.85
C LEU A 133 -14.46 -30.98 4.47
N GLY A 134 -13.94 -32.09 3.94
CA GLY A 134 -14.35 -32.63 2.62
C GLY A 134 -14.13 -31.70 1.42
N ILE A 135 -13.21 -30.75 1.53
CA ILE A 135 -13.05 -29.64 0.59
C ILE A 135 -12.01 -29.91 -0.49
N THR A 136 -11.18 -30.98 -0.33
CA THR A 136 -10.12 -31.29 -1.28
C THR A 136 -10.71 -31.97 -2.51
N LYS A 137 -10.82 -31.25 -3.63
CA LYS A 137 -11.13 -31.82 -4.94
C LYS A 137 -9.97 -31.64 -5.90
N ILE A 138 -9.44 -32.73 -6.39
CA ILE A 138 -8.51 -32.74 -7.52
C ILE A 138 -9.35 -32.61 -8.79
N VAL A 139 -9.30 -31.46 -9.45
CA VAL A 139 -10.01 -31.26 -10.72
C VAL A 139 -8.95 -31.01 -11.80
N PRO A 140 -8.84 -31.88 -12.81
CA PRO A 140 -7.95 -31.65 -13.95
C PRO A 140 -8.43 -30.40 -14.71
N SER A 141 -7.54 -29.43 -14.90
CA SER A 141 -7.85 -28.27 -15.75
C SER A 141 -7.55 -28.60 -17.22
N LYS A 142 -8.26 -27.91 -18.13
CA LYS A 142 -8.00 -28.02 -19.59
C LYS A 142 -6.58 -27.60 -20.00
N SER A 143 -5.83 -26.96 -19.12
CA SER A 143 -4.44 -26.49 -19.33
C SER A 143 -3.39 -27.47 -18.76
N GLY A 144 -3.77 -28.66 -18.31
CA GLY A 144 -2.84 -29.62 -17.68
C GLY A 144 -2.44 -29.26 -16.24
N GLN A 145 -3.00 -28.21 -15.67
CA GLN A 145 -2.78 -27.85 -14.25
C GLN A 145 -3.82 -28.54 -13.35
N TYR A 146 -3.36 -29.10 -12.27
CA TYR A 146 -4.24 -29.72 -11.27
C TYR A 146 -4.51 -28.78 -10.10
N ILE A 147 -5.76 -28.76 -9.63
CA ILE A 147 -6.11 -28.10 -8.38
C ILE A 147 -5.75 -29.05 -7.25
N VAL A 148 -4.79 -28.68 -6.41
CA VAL A 148 -4.24 -29.53 -5.35
C VAL A 148 -5.02 -29.38 -4.03
N GLY A 149 -5.87 -28.36 -3.93
CA GLY A 149 -6.67 -28.10 -2.73
C GLY A 149 -7.41 -26.78 -2.82
N LEU A 150 -8.02 -26.40 -1.72
CA LEU A 150 -8.66 -25.10 -1.56
C LEU A 150 -7.97 -24.32 -0.44
N GLU A 151 -7.67 -23.05 -0.69
CA GLU A 151 -7.15 -22.13 0.31
C GLU A 151 -8.26 -21.17 0.74
N GLU A 152 -8.46 -21.02 2.03
CA GLU A 152 -9.42 -20.05 2.55
C GLU A 152 -8.96 -18.63 2.26
N VAL A 153 -9.90 -17.80 1.79
CA VAL A 153 -9.67 -16.37 1.55
C VAL A 153 -10.05 -15.60 2.82
N PRO A 154 -9.08 -15.11 3.58
CA PRO A 154 -9.37 -14.41 4.82
C PRO A 154 -9.94 -13.01 4.58
N ILE A 155 -10.50 -12.44 5.64
CA ILE A 155 -10.79 -11.01 5.73
C ILE A 155 -9.49 -10.33 6.16
N TYR A 156 -8.94 -9.46 5.31
CA TYR A 156 -7.73 -8.70 5.62
C TYR A 156 -8.09 -7.29 6.08
N ILE A 157 -7.53 -6.88 7.20
CA ILE A 157 -7.54 -5.51 7.71
C ILE A 157 -6.12 -4.99 7.58
N TYR A 158 -5.90 -4.10 6.63
CA TYR A 158 -4.60 -3.47 6.38
C TYR A 158 -4.55 -2.10 7.05
N GLY A 159 -3.43 -1.80 7.68
CA GLY A 159 -3.24 -0.53 8.34
C GLY A 159 -1.77 -0.17 8.49
N GLU A 160 -1.54 1.04 8.95
CA GLU A 160 -0.22 1.53 9.28
C GLU A 160 0.01 1.37 10.78
N TYR A 161 1.08 0.68 11.16
CA TYR A 161 1.61 0.63 12.51
C TYR A 161 2.62 1.76 12.67
N PHE A 162 2.41 2.61 13.67
CA PHE A 162 3.19 3.83 13.84
C PHE A 162 3.38 4.15 15.33
N GLY A 163 4.24 5.09 15.63
CA GLY A 163 4.52 5.54 17.01
C GLY A 163 5.99 5.59 17.34
N GLN A 164 6.31 5.60 18.60
CA GLN A 164 7.68 5.75 19.11
C GLN A 164 8.62 4.67 18.54
N GLY A 165 9.75 5.10 17.96
CA GLY A 165 10.76 4.21 17.38
C GLY A 165 10.41 3.66 15.99
N ILE A 166 9.23 3.95 15.45
CA ILE A 166 8.81 3.56 14.11
C ILE A 166 9.05 4.72 13.16
N GLN A 167 9.91 4.53 12.16
CA GLN A 167 10.32 5.55 11.20
C GLN A 167 10.83 6.84 11.87
N LYS A 168 11.09 7.89 11.08
CA LYS A 168 11.64 9.15 11.62
C LYS A 168 10.61 9.98 12.38
N CYS A 169 9.35 9.94 11.96
CA CYS A 169 8.29 10.80 12.48
C CYS A 169 7.36 10.11 13.47
N GLY A 170 7.52 8.82 13.74
CA GLY A 170 6.56 8.04 14.54
C GLY A 170 6.26 8.62 15.93
N GLY A 171 7.27 9.12 16.65
CA GLY A 171 7.09 9.74 17.96
C GLY A 171 6.33 11.07 17.94
N ARG A 172 6.15 11.70 16.78
CA ARG A 172 5.33 12.91 16.62
C ARG A 172 3.84 12.59 16.51
N TYR A 173 3.48 11.37 16.05
CA TYR A 173 2.10 10.89 16.13
C TYR A 173 1.73 10.44 17.55
N ILE A 174 2.60 9.62 18.16
CA ILE A 174 2.41 9.12 19.54
C ILE A 174 3.74 9.23 20.27
N GLN A 175 3.80 10.05 21.30
CA GLN A 175 5.02 10.29 22.07
C GLN A 175 5.45 9.05 22.86
N ASN A 176 4.50 8.35 23.47
CA ASN A 176 4.74 7.16 24.27
C ASN A 176 3.87 6.01 23.79
N GLY A 177 4.51 4.97 23.24
CA GLY A 177 3.82 3.80 22.71
C GLY A 177 3.59 3.85 21.20
N ASN A 178 2.72 2.98 20.72
CA ASN A 178 2.47 2.75 19.29
C ASN A 178 0.97 2.64 19.01
N GLY A 179 0.57 2.88 17.77
CA GLY A 179 -0.80 2.83 17.29
C GLY A 179 -0.92 2.04 15.99
N PHE A 180 -2.16 1.78 15.62
CA PHE A 180 -2.52 1.14 14.36
C PHE A 180 -3.74 1.82 13.75
N CYS A 181 -3.59 2.36 12.54
CA CYS A 181 -4.68 3.00 11.79
C CYS A 181 -4.98 2.20 10.52
N VAL A 182 -6.24 1.84 10.35
CA VAL A 182 -6.70 1.10 9.17
C VAL A 182 -6.77 2.03 7.95
N PHE A 183 -6.22 1.59 6.83
CA PHE A 183 -6.36 2.28 5.55
C PHE A 183 -7.14 1.47 4.51
N ASP A 184 -7.18 0.13 4.62
CA ASP A 184 -7.94 -0.73 3.71
C ASP A 184 -8.47 -1.98 4.41
N ILE A 185 -9.59 -2.50 3.89
CA ILE A 185 -10.12 -3.82 4.23
C ILE A 185 -10.37 -4.58 2.92
N LYS A 186 -9.99 -5.85 2.90
CA LYS A 186 -10.27 -6.75 1.77
C LYS A 186 -11.10 -7.92 2.27
N GLN A 187 -12.29 -8.08 1.71
CA GLN A 187 -13.21 -9.17 2.05
C GLN A 187 -13.31 -10.12 0.87
N GLN A 188 -13.06 -11.41 1.10
CA GLN A 188 -13.28 -12.45 0.09
C GLN A 188 -12.65 -12.15 -1.28
N GLY A 189 -11.48 -11.50 -1.28
CA GLY A 189 -10.77 -11.10 -2.49
C GLY A 189 -11.11 -9.71 -3.03
N TRP A 190 -12.12 -9.01 -2.49
CA TRP A 190 -12.57 -7.70 -2.96
C TRP A 190 -12.18 -6.58 -2.00
N TRP A 191 -11.71 -5.48 -2.53
CA TRP A 191 -11.47 -4.26 -1.75
C TRP A 191 -12.80 -3.63 -1.34
N THR A 192 -12.95 -3.31 -0.05
CA THR A 192 -14.18 -2.69 0.43
C THR A 192 -14.26 -1.22 -0.01
N PRO A 193 -15.43 -0.74 -0.47
CA PRO A 193 -15.69 0.69 -0.65
C PRO A 193 -15.55 1.46 0.67
N LYS A 194 -15.38 2.78 0.57
CA LYS A 194 -15.15 3.65 1.73
C LYS A 194 -16.22 3.51 2.82
N ASP A 195 -17.49 3.60 2.44
CA ASP A 195 -18.64 3.53 3.35
C ASP A 195 -18.71 2.20 4.11
N VAL A 196 -18.45 1.09 3.41
CA VAL A 196 -18.39 -0.25 4.01
C VAL A 196 -17.19 -0.37 4.95
N ARG A 197 -16.03 0.10 4.55
CA ARG A 197 -14.83 0.11 5.40
C ARG A 197 -15.06 0.94 6.66
N ASP A 198 -15.63 2.14 6.52
CA ASP A 198 -15.91 3.05 7.64
C ASP A 198 -16.88 2.41 8.64
N SER A 199 -17.93 1.73 8.13
CA SER A 199 -18.90 1.00 8.94
C SER A 199 -18.24 -0.17 9.68
N LEU A 200 -17.40 -0.94 9.02
CA LEU A 200 -16.65 -2.05 9.62
C LEU A 200 -15.71 -1.55 10.71
N CYS A 201 -14.90 -0.53 10.42
CA CYS A 201 -13.98 0.04 11.40
C CYS A 201 -14.71 0.58 12.62
N LYS A 202 -15.84 1.27 12.43
CA LYS A 202 -16.70 1.74 13.52
C LYS A 202 -17.23 0.58 14.35
N GLY A 203 -17.75 -0.47 13.73
CA GLY A 203 -18.25 -1.66 14.42
C GLY A 203 -17.18 -2.44 15.18
N LEU A 204 -15.94 -2.42 14.68
CA LEU A 204 -14.78 -3.07 15.31
C LEU A 204 -14.05 -2.16 16.32
N GLY A 205 -14.41 -0.88 16.45
CA GLY A 205 -13.68 0.08 17.26
C GLY A 205 -12.23 0.27 16.80
N LEU A 206 -12.01 0.29 15.48
CA LEU A 206 -10.71 0.50 14.86
C LEU A 206 -10.57 1.94 14.36
N GLU A 207 -9.43 2.54 14.63
CA GLU A 207 -9.07 3.86 14.10
C GLU A 207 -8.69 3.77 12.62
N GLN A 208 -9.04 4.79 11.86
CA GLN A 208 -8.74 4.86 10.43
C GLN A 208 -7.76 6.00 10.14
N VAL A 209 -7.01 5.88 9.05
CA VAL A 209 -6.26 7.02 8.53
C VAL A 209 -7.21 8.17 8.18
N PRO A 210 -6.85 9.44 8.49
CA PRO A 210 -7.72 10.58 8.23
C PRO A 210 -8.10 10.70 6.76
N PHE A 211 -9.41 10.88 6.52
CA PHE A 211 -9.95 11.20 5.20
C PHE A 211 -9.92 12.72 4.99
N LEU A 212 -9.25 13.16 3.94
CA LEU A 212 -9.02 14.57 3.64
C LEU A 212 -10.07 15.17 2.69
N GLY A 213 -10.95 14.33 2.16
CA GLY A 213 -11.97 14.73 1.19
C GLY A 213 -11.78 14.09 -0.18
N VAL A 214 -12.62 14.53 -1.10
CA VAL A 214 -12.53 14.18 -2.52
C VAL A 214 -11.88 15.36 -3.26
N MET A 215 -10.80 15.08 -3.99
CA MET A 215 -9.98 16.07 -4.69
C MET A 215 -9.53 15.48 -6.02
N THR A 216 -9.17 16.32 -6.98
CA THR A 216 -8.42 15.92 -8.17
C THR A 216 -6.96 15.64 -7.81
N LEU A 217 -6.23 14.88 -8.61
CA LEU A 217 -4.79 14.70 -8.39
C LEU A 217 -4.02 16.03 -8.49
N LYS A 218 -4.51 16.97 -9.28
CA LYS A 218 -3.96 18.32 -9.35
C LYS A 218 -4.06 19.04 -7.99
N GLU A 219 -5.25 19.06 -7.40
CA GLU A 219 -5.45 19.68 -6.08
C GLU A 219 -4.66 18.97 -4.97
N ILE A 220 -4.53 17.63 -5.06
CA ILE A 220 -3.70 16.84 -4.14
C ILE A 220 -2.22 17.24 -4.28
N GLU A 221 -1.72 17.37 -5.51
CA GLU A 221 -0.36 17.82 -5.76
C GLU A 221 -0.10 19.20 -5.17
N GLU A 222 -0.97 20.18 -5.48
CA GLU A 222 -0.86 21.54 -4.97
C GLU A 222 -0.86 21.56 -3.44
N LYS A 223 -1.77 20.83 -2.80
CA LYS A 223 -1.87 20.71 -1.34
C LYS A 223 -0.61 20.08 -0.72
N VAL A 224 -0.11 19.00 -1.28
CA VAL A 224 1.07 18.31 -0.75
C VAL A 224 2.32 19.16 -0.97
N ARG A 225 2.47 19.81 -2.12
CA ARG A 225 3.62 20.67 -2.42
C ARG A 225 3.67 21.94 -1.53
N ALA A 226 2.52 22.49 -1.20
CA ALA A 226 2.42 23.60 -0.24
C ALA A 226 2.80 23.16 1.20
N GLY A 227 2.66 21.88 1.50
CA GLY A 227 2.75 21.36 2.85
C GLY A 227 1.46 21.62 3.64
N PHE A 228 1.08 20.65 4.48
CA PHE A 228 -0.06 20.80 5.38
C PHE A 228 0.20 20.04 6.69
N THR A 229 -0.38 20.52 7.77
CA THR A 229 -0.23 19.88 9.08
C THR A 229 -1.03 18.58 9.15
N THR A 230 -0.58 17.66 10.01
CA THR A 230 -1.26 16.39 10.21
C THR A 230 -2.74 16.58 10.55
N GLN A 231 -3.57 15.73 10.00
CA GLN A 231 -5.00 15.65 10.31
C GLN A 231 -5.31 14.50 11.27
N PHE A 232 -4.27 13.91 11.86
CA PHE A 232 -4.41 12.90 12.88
C PHE A 232 -4.72 13.60 14.20
N GLU A 233 -5.99 13.62 14.63
CA GLU A 233 -6.49 14.40 15.78
C GLU A 233 -5.74 14.15 17.09
N LYS A 234 -5.21 12.93 17.26
CA LYS A 234 -4.48 12.52 18.47
C LYS A 234 -2.98 12.70 18.35
N ALA A 235 -2.49 13.37 17.32
CA ALA A 235 -1.06 13.57 17.14
C ALA A 235 -0.45 14.28 18.33
N ALA A 236 0.65 13.75 18.85
CA ALA A 236 1.43 14.37 19.94
C ALA A 236 2.01 15.72 19.51
N ASP A 237 2.28 15.89 18.22
CA ASP A 237 2.70 17.15 17.61
C ASP A 237 1.73 17.54 16.50
N PRO A 238 0.71 18.34 16.78
CA PRO A 238 -0.28 18.77 15.79
C PRO A 238 0.29 19.74 14.73
N THR A 239 1.49 20.27 14.94
CA THR A 239 2.17 21.17 13.98
C THR A 239 3.01 20.41 12.96
N MET A 240 3.10 19.10 13.08
CA MET A 240 3.86 18.25 12.18
C MET A 240 3.32 18.36 10.74
N ILE A 241 4.21 18.59 9.79
CA ILE A 241 3.86 18.47 8.37
C ILE A 241 3.61 17.01 8.03
N GLU A 242 2.48 16.74 7.39
CA GLU A 242 2.08 15.39 6.95
C GLU A 242 3.08 14.84 5.94
N GLU A 243 3.36 13.54 5.98
CA GLU A 243 4.25 12.88 5.00
C GLU A 243 3.76 13.06 3.57
N GLY A 244 2.43 13.11 3.39
CA GLY A 244 1.79 13.25 2.10
C GLY A 244 0.36 12.73 2.08
N ILE A 245 -0.08 12.34 0.89
CA ILE A 245 -1.43 11.82 0.61
C ILE A 245 -1.32 10.48 -0.12
N VAL A 246 -2.17 9.52 0.26
CA VAL A 246 -2.50 8.35 -0.55
C VAL A 246 -3.87 8.61 -1.18
N ALA A 247 -3.96 8.47 -2.50
CA ALA A 247 -5.17 8.75 -3.24
C ALA A 247 -5.59 7.55 -4.10
N ARG A 248 -6.90 7.35 -4.22
CA ARG A 248 -7.53 6.36 -5.08
C ARG A 248 -8.78 6.95 -5.72
N PRO A 249 -9.14 6.56 -6.97
CA PRO A 249 -10.38 7.02 -7.60
C PRO A 249 -11.59 6.71 -6.70
N THR A 250 -12.58 7.60 -6.70
CA THR A 250 -13.83 7.42 -5.95
C THR A 250 -14.58 6.16 -6.38
N VAL A 251 -14.41 5.74 -7.63
CA VAL A 251 -14.85 4.43 -8.14
C VAL A 251 -13.63 3.51 -8.14
N PRO A 252 -13.67 2.35 -7.47
CA PRO A 252 -12.56 1.40 -7.47
C PRO A 252 -12.22 0.94 -8.89
N LEU A 253 -11.02 1.24 -9.34
CA LEU A 253 -10.52 0.88 -10.66
C LEU A 253 -9.29 -0.02 -10.54
N CYS A 254 -9.15 -0.91 -11.53
CA CYS A 254 -7.95 -1.72 -11.72
C CYS A 254 -7.38 -1.47 -13.12
N SER A 255 -6.07 -1.48 -13.23
CA SER A 255 -5.38 -1.49 -14.51
C SER A 255 -5.58 -2.82 -15.25
N PRO A 256 -5.29 -2.93 -16.55
CA PRO A 256 -5.48 -4.16 -17.33
C PRO A 256 -4.75 -5.39 -16.75
N ASN A 257 -3.68 -5.21 -16.02
CA ASN A 257 -2.94 -6.28 -15.34
C ASN A 257 -3.53 -6.68 -13.98
N GLY A 258 -4.70 -6.12 -13.61
CA GLY A 258 -5.41 -6.40 -12.34
C GLY A 258 -4.89 -5.62 -11.14
N ASN A 259 -3.89 -4.77 -11.28
CA ASN A 259 -3.42 -3.93 -10.19
C ASN A 259 -4.42 -2.81 -9.90
N ARG A 260 -4.60 -2.50 -8.62
CA ARG A 260 -5.46 -1.41 -8.18
C ARG A 260 -4.87 -0.06 -8.58
N VAL A 261 -5.72 0.84 -9.08
CA VAL A 261 -5.34 2.23 -9.35
C VAL A 261 -5.30 2.98 -8.02
N ILE A 262 -4.10 3.26 -7.56
CA ILE A 262 -3.82 3.96 -6.30
C ILE A 262 -2.45 4.62 -6.41
N VAL A 263 -2.31 5.85 -5.93
CA VAL A 263 -1.06 6.60 -5.96
C VAL A 263 -0.74 7.20 -4.59
N LYS A 264 0.53 7.48 -4.36
CA LYS A 264 0.98 8.29 -3.23
C LYS A 264 1.70 9.53 -3.72
N VAL A 265 1.47 10.63 -3.02
CA VAL A 265 2.08 11.94 -3.26
C VAL A 265 2.76 12.35 -1.97
N LYS A 266 4.08 12.56 -1.98
CA LYS A 266 4.87 12.81 -0.77
C LYS A 266 5.42 14.23 -0.76
N TYR A 267 5.31 14.91 0.38
CA TYR A 267 5.85 16.25 0.58
C TYR A 267 7.36 16.31 0.37
N CYS A 268 8.12 15.34 0.93
CA CYS A 268 9.56 15.29 0.79
C CYS A 268 10.03 15.19 -0.67
N ASP A 269 9.26 14.55 -1.55
CA ASP A 269 9.62 14.39 -2.96
C ASP A 269 9.72 15.75 -3.68
N TYR A 270 8.79 16.67 -3.36
CA TYR A 270 8.79 18.03 -3.93
C TYR A 270 9.89 18.91 -3.32
N ILE A 271 10.07 18.86 -2.00
CA ILE A 271 11.12 19.63 -1.34
C ILE A 271 12.51 19.21 -1.85
N GLU A 272 12.73 17.92 -1.98
CA GLU A 272 13.99 17.39 -2.48
C GLU A 272 14.22 17.75 -3.95
N TYR A 273 13.18 17.67 -4.78
CA TYR A 273 13.23 18.08 -6.18
C TYR A 273 13.50 19.58 -6.30
N ASP A 274 12.73 20.44 -5.64
CA ASP A 274 12.85 21.89 -5.70
C ASP A 274 14.21 22.38 -5.18
N THR A 275 14.74 21.70 -4.16
CA THR A 275 16.09 22.00 -3.63
C THR A 275 17.15 21.74 -4.67
N VAL A 276 17.14 20.57 -5.29
CA VAL A 276 18.13 20.24 -6.34
C VAL A 276 17.92 21.13 -7.58
N ARG A 277 16.67 21.29 -8.02
CA ARG A 277 16.35 22.06 -9.22
C ARG A 277 16.85 23.51 -9.19
N LYS A 278 16.84 24.15 -8.02
CA LYS A 278 17.33 25.53 -7.80
C LYS A 278 18.85 25.68 -7.95
N GLU A 279 19.60 24.58 -7.85
CA GLU A 279 21.05 24.62 -8.03
C GLU A 279 21.49 24.69 -9.50
N PHE A 280 20.55 24.50 -10.43
CA PHE A 280 20.81 24.45 -11.88
C PHE A 280 20.05 25.55 -12.61
N SER A 281 20.68 26.17 -13.59
CA SER A 281 20.02 27.02 -14.55
C SER A 281 19.03 26.22 -15.43
N ASP A 282 18.11 26.90 -16.08
CA ASP A 282 17.14 26.23 -16.99
C ASP A 282 17.86 25.50 -18.12
N LYS A 283 18.95 26.06 -18.64
CA LYS A 283 19.76 25.44 -19.69
C LYS A 283 20.42 24.15 -19.22
N GLU A 284 21.06 24.16 -18.05
CA GLU A 284 21.70 22.97 -17.49
C GLU A 284 20.70 21.86 -17.18
N PHE A 285 19.53 22.24 -16.70
CA PHE A 285 18.45 21.29 -16.44
C PHE A 285 17.88 20.70 -17.74
N GLU A 286 17.74 21.49 -18.80
CA GLU A 286 17.32 21.03 -20.12
C GLU A 286 18.35 20.06 -20.73
N GLU A 287 19.66 20.37 -20.60
CA GLU A 287 20.74 19.48 -21.02
C GLU A 287 20.68 18.13 -20.26
N PHE A 288 20.47 18.16 -18.94
CA PHE A 288 20.27 16.95 -18.14
C PHE A 288 19.06 16.15 -18.58
N ASN A 289 17.90 16.79 -18.75
CA ASN A 289 16.66 16.12 -19.19
C ASN A 289 16.83 15.48 -20.57
N THR A 290 17.42 16.18 -21.51
CA THR A 290 17.71 15.65 -22.85
C THR A 290 18.57 14.40 -22.75
N TRP A 291 19.71 14.49 -22.04
CA TRP A 291 20.57 13.34 -21.82
C TRP A 291 19.81 12.17 -21.17
N TYR A 292 19.03 12.42 -20.12
CA TYR A 292 18.30 11.37 -19.42
C TYR A 292 17.31 10.65 -20.35
N HIS A 293 16.51 11.39 -21.12
CA HIS A 293 15.51 10.80 -21.98
C HIS A 293 16.11 10.07 -23.20
N GLU A 294 17.22 10.54 -23.73
CA GLU A 294 17.94 9.83 -24.81
C GLU A 294 18.57 8.51 -24.34
N ASN A 295 18.93 8.40 -23.06
CA ASN A 295 19.64 7.24 -22.53
C ASN A 295 18.77 6.35 -21.62
N VAL A 296 17.55 6.76 -21.25
CA VAL A 296 16.73 6.08 -20.22
C VAL A 296 16.41 4.62 -20.57
N GLU A 297 16.25 4.28 -21.85
CA GLU A 297 15.99 2.90 -22.28
C GLU A 297 17.19 1.98 -22.01
N GLU A 298 18.41 2.47 -22.23
CA GLU A 298 19.63 1.74 -21.90
C GLU A 298 19.85 1.64 -20.39
N LEU A 299 19.63 2.74 -19.69
CA LEU A 299 19.75 2.84 -18.23
C LEU A 299 18.76 1.91 -17.49
N ASN A 300 17.62 1.57 -18.09
CA ASN A 300 16.61 0.66 -17.53
C ASN A 300 16.79 -0.81 -17.89
N LYS A 301 17.68 -1.17 -18.83
CA LYS A 301 17.97 -2.58 -19.19
C LYS A 301 18.66 -3.36 -18.05
N TRP A 302 19.16 -2.69 -17.04
CA TRP A 302 19.93 -3.27 -15.93
C TRP A 302 19.13 -3.40 -14.62
N LYS A 303 17.81 -3.35 -14.68
CA LYS A 303 16.84 -3.66 -13.61
C LYS A 303 16.21 -5.03 -13.83
#